data_04c9acb167efcbb89dc2c53f12acb250
#
_entry.id   04c9acb167efcbb89dc2c53f12acb250
#
_cell.length_a   1.000
_cell.length_b   1.000
_cell.length_c   1.000
_cell.angle_alpha   90.00
_cell.angle_beta   90.00
_cell.angle_gamma   90.00
#
_symmetry.space_group_name_H-M   'P 1'
#
loop_
_entity.id
_entity.type
_entity.pdbx_description
1 polymer ?
#
loop_
_entity_poly.entity_id
_entity_poly.type
_entity_poly.pdbx_seq_one_letter_code
_entity_poly.pdbx_strand_id
1 'polypeptide(L)'
;MQTWHEAIGAEKEKAYFQTILEKVRHDRQAGITVYPPERDVFNAFRTTEFGNVKVVILGQDPYHGAGQAHGLAFSVQPEIAVPPSLVNIYKELATDIEGFQIPQHGYLQHWAEQGVLLLNTVLTVRAGVAHSHATFGWEAFTDEVIRQLDKEREHLVFMLWGSHAQKKGAFIDRNRHLVLTAPHPSPLSAYRGFFGCKHFSQANAYLQAHGLEPIDWQV
;
A
#
# COMPACT_ATOMS: atom_id res chain seq x y z
N MET A 1 -18.69 6.30 9.15
CA MET A 1 -17.67 7.01 8.36
C MET A 1 -17.41 6.21 7.09
N GLN A 2 -17.60 6.82 5.92
CA GLN A 2 -17.57 6.12 4.63
C GLN A 2 -16.54 6.69 3.66
N THR A 3 -16.14 7.94 3.83
CA THR A 3 -15.23 8.62 2.90
C THR A 3 -13.92 9.00 3.56
N TRP A 4 -12.87 9.11 2.76
CA TRP A 4 -11.59 9.64 3.23
C TRP A 4 -11.72 11.09 3.69
N HIS A 5 -12.58 11.87 3.07
CA HIS A 5 -12.84 13.25 3.52
C HIS A 5 -13.34 13.28 4.96
N GLU A 6 -14.28 12.41 5.30
CA GLU A 6 -14.77 12.28 6.68
C GLU A 6 -13.67 11.81 7.64
N ALA A 7 -12.86 10.84 7.21
CA ALA A 7 -11.87 10.20 8.08
C ALA A 7 -10.64 11.07 8.33
N ILE A 8 -10.09 11.69 7.28
CA ILE A 8 -8.79 12.36 7.33
C ILE A 8 -8.82 13.76 6.69
N GLY A 9 -9.98 14.29 6.31
CA GLY A 9 -10.06 15.62 5.69
C GLY A 9 -9.44 16.71 6.55
N ALA A 10 -9.60 16.63 7.86
CA ALA A 10 -9.03 17.59 8.80
C ALA A 10 -7.49 17.58 8.82
N GLU A 11 -6.84 16.47 8.44
CA GLU A 11 -5.37 16.40 8.38
C GLU A 11 -4.81 17.35 7.33
N LYS A 12 -5.55 17.55 6.22
CA LYS A 12 -5.13 18.44 5.13
C LYS A 12 -5.03 19.91 5.54
N GLU A 13 -5.76 20.31 6.59
CA GLU A 13 -5.74 21.65 7.13
C GLU A 13 -4.57 21.90 8.10
N LYS A 14 -3.90 20.85 8.53
CA LYS A 14 -2.82 20.96 9.51
C LYS A 14 -1.53 21.48 8.86
N ALA A 15 -0.75 22.22 9.65
CA ALA A 15 0.49 22.83 9.18
C ALA A 15 1.49 21.82 8.65
N TYR A 16 1.62 20.66 9.31
CA TYR A 16 2.59 19.64 8.87
C TYR A 16 2.25 19.14 7.45
N PHE A 17 0.97 18.94 7.16
CA PHE A 17 0.53 18.46 5.83
C PHE A 17 0.80 19.52 4.76
N GLN A 18 0.50 20.77 5.03
CA GLN A 18 0.79 21.87 4.12
C GLN A 18 2.30 21.98 3.86
N THR A 19 3.12 21.79 4.90
CA THR A 19 4.58 21.78 4.78
C THR A 19 5.07 20.65 3.88
N ILE A 20 4.48 19.45 3.96
CA ILE A 20 4.81 18.35 3.05
C ILE A 20 4.57 18.77 1.60
N LEU A 21 3.38 19.30 1.32
CA LEU A 21 3.02 19.71 -0.04
C LEU A 21 3.92 20.82 -0.58
N GLU A 22 4.32 21.75 0.27
CA GLU A 22 5.25 22.83 -0.08
C GLU A 22 6.63 22.27 -0.44
N LYS A 23 7.16 21.34 0.35
CA LYS A 23 8.45 20.70 0.09
C LYS A 23 8.44 19.91 -1.23
N VAL A 24 7.39 19.17 -1.49
CA VAL A 24 7.24 18.43 -2.76
C VAL A 24 7.15 19.41 -3.93
N ARG A 25 6.33 20.45 -3.81
CA ARG A 25 6.20 21.49 -4.83
C ARG A 25 7.54 22.18 -5.10
N HIS A 26 8.28 22.49 -4.04
CA HIS A 26 9.61 23.11 -4.16
C HIS A 26 10.55 22.25 -5.02
N ASP A 27 10.61 20.96 -4.77
CA ASP A 27 11.42 20.04 -5.59
C ASP A 27 10.99 20.07 -7.06
N ARG A 28 9.68 19.97 -7.32
CA ARG A 28 9.16 20.01 -8.69
C ARG A 28 9.49 21.33 -9.40
N GLN A 29 9.34 22.46 -8.72
CA GLN A 29 9.65 23.78 -9.25
C GLN A 29 11.14 23.99 -9.48
N ALA A 30 11.98 23.33 -8.69
CA ALA A 30 13.43 23.35 -8.85
C ALA A 30 13.93 22.45 -10.00
N GLY A 31 13.02 21.82 -10.74
CA GLY A 31 13.37 20.92 -11.85
C GLY A 31 13.74 19.51 -11.42
N ILE A 32 13.53 19.16 -10.14
CA ILE A 32 13.75 17.79 -9.65
C ILE A 32 12.54 16.94 -10.03
N THR A 33 12.80 15.84 -10.73
CA THR A 33 11.73 14.89 -11.05
C THR A 33 11.30 14.15 -9.78
N VAL A 34 10.00 14.19 -9.49
CA VAL A 34 9.38 13.53 -8.34
C VAL A 34 8.38 12.50 -8.82
N TYR A 35 8.42 11.31 -8.24
CA TYR A 35 7.45 10.25 -8.51
C TYR A 35 6.54 10.01 -7.30
N PRO A 36 5.30 9.55 -7.53
CA PRO A 36 4.62 9.46 -8.82
C PRO A 36 4.31 10.85 -9.39
N PRO A 37 3.80 10.94 -10.63
CA PRO A 37 3.28 12.20 -11.14
C PRO A 37 2.26 12.81 -10.17
N GLU A 38 2.18 14.15 -10.14
CA GLU A 38 1.34 14.86 -9.16
C GLU A 38 -0.09 14.34 -9.10
N ARG A 39 -0.67 14.05 -10.25
CA ARG A 39 -2.03 13.50 -10.35
C ARG A 39 -2.23 12.14 -9.67
N ASP A 40 -1.15 11.39 -9.46
CA ASP A 40 -1.19 10.02 -8.94
C ASP A 40 -0.78 9.89 -7.48
N VAL A 41 -0.33 10.97 -6.83
CA VAL A 41 0.18 10.92 -5.43
C VAL A 41 -0.84 10.32 -4.47
N PHE A 42 -2.13 10.63 -4.64
CA PHE A 42 -3.22 10.14 -3.78
C PHE A 42 -4.08 9.06 -4.46
N ASN A 43 -3.53 8.37 -5.44
CA ASN A 43 -4.30 7.40 -6.23
C ASN A 43 -4.87 6.24 -5.39
N ALA A 44 -4.15 5.80 -4.36
CA ALA A 44 -4.64 4.75 -3.47
C ALA A 44 -5.97 5.14 -2.80
N PHE A 45 -6.09 6.40 -2.40
CA PHE A 45 -7.30 6.92 -1.76
C PHE A 45 -8.45 7.11 -2.76
N ARG A 46 -8.14 7.55 -3.98
CA ARG A 46 -9.16 7.72 -5.02
C ARG A 46 -9.73 6.41 -5.51
N THR A 47 -8.88 5.39 -5.61
CA THR A 47 -9.31 4.08 -6.12
C THR A 47 -10.03 3.26 -5.07
N THR A 48 -9.62 3.37 -3.81
CA THR A 48 -10.18 2.59 -2.71
C THR A 48 -10.72 3.55 -1.64
N GLU A 49 -12.02 3.80 -1.67
CA GLU A 49 -12.67 4.69 -0.70
C GLU A 49 -12.62 4.08 0.70
N PHE A 50 -12.63 4.93 1.73
CA PHE A 50 -12.52 4.53 3.14
C PHE A 50 -13.49 3.41 3.53
N GLY A 51 -14.77 3.55 3.18
CA GLY A 51 -15.80 2.56 3.49
C GLY A 51 -15.67 1.26 2.71
N ASN A 52 -14.88 1.24 1.64
CA ASN A 52 -14.69 0.07 0.78
C ASN A 52 -13.40 -0.71 1.07
N VAL A 53 -12.54 -0.20 1.95
CA VAL A 53 -11.31 -0.91 2.31
C VAL A 53 -11.65 -2.24 2.97
N LYS A 54 -11.04 -3.31 2.49
CA LYS A 54 -11.12 -4.67 3.06
C LYS A 54 -9.75 -5.18 3.50
N VAL A 55 -8.73 -4.89 2.71
CA VAL A 55 -7.36 -5.32 2.94
C VAL A 55 -6.45 -4.10 2.82
N VAL A 56 -5.47 -3.99 3.71
CA VAL A 56 -4.45 -2.95 3.67
C VAL A 56 -3.09 -3.61 3.49
N ILE A 57 -2.37 -3.24 2.45
CA ILE A 57 -0.99 -3.67 2.22
C ILE A 57 -0.11 -2.44 2.29
N LEU A 58 0.85 -2.42 3.22
CA LEU A 58 1.75 -1.29 3.39
C LEU A 58 3.04 -1.49 2.59
N GLY A 59 3.37 -0.50 1.75
CA GLY A 59 4.69 -0.35 1.17
C GLY A 59 5.48 0.74 1.88
N GLN A 60 6.71 1.01 1.44
CA GLN A 60 7.55 2.07 2.01
C GLN A 60 7.39 3.37 1.20
N ASP A 61 8.25 3.62 0.24
CA ASP A 61 8.14 4.77 -0.65
C ASP A 61 7.89 4.30 -2.10
N PRO A 62 7.49 5.21 -3.00
CA PRO A 62 7.23 4.84 -4.39
C PRO A 62 8.49 4.34 -5.09
N TYR A 63 8.33 3.57 -6.15
CA TYR A 63 9.42 3.27 -7.07
C TYR A 63 10.01 4.57 -7.61
N HIS A 64 11.34 4.64 -7.68
CA HIS A 64 12.05 5.84 -8.11
C HIS A 64 12.57 5.79 -9.55
N GLY A 65 12.24 4.75 -10.29
CA GLY A 65 12.53 4.63 -11.71
C GLY A 65 11.47 5.29 -12.58
N ALA A 66 11.88 5.77 -13.76
CA ALA A 66 10.98 6.45 -14.67
C ALA A 66 9.80 5.56 -15.09
N GLY A 67 8.58 6.10 -15.04
CA GLY A 67 7.37 5.43 -15.50
C GLY A 67 6.84 4.32 -14.62
N GLN A 68 7.48 4.02 -13.49
CA GLN A 68 7.07 2.91 -12.60
C GLN A 68 5.88 3.27 -11.71
N ALA A 69 6.06 4.23 -10.81
CA ALA A 69 5.07 4.56 -9.77
C ALA A 69 3.83 5.25 -10.32
N HIS A 70 2.67 4.84 -9.82
CA HIS A 70 1.38 5.49 -10.12
C HIS A 70 0.48 5.64 -8.90
N GLY A 71 1.07 5.62 -7.70
CA GLY A 71 0.36 5.88 -6.45
C GLY A 71 -0.26 4.68 -5.75
N LEU A 72 0.00 3.46 -6.22
CA LEU A 72 -0.40 2.21 -5.58
C LEU A 72 0.86 1.42 -5.17
N ALA A 73 0.97 1.10 -3.90
CA ALA A 73 2.12 0.34 -3.38
C ALA A 73 2.33 -0.97 -4.15
N PHE A 74 3.58 -1.30 -4.45
CA PHE A 74 4.01 -2.50 -5.21
C PHE A 74 3.63 -2.51 -6.68
N SER A 75 2.67 -1.71 -7.10
CA SER A 75 2.17 -1.67 -8.48
C SER A 75 3.06 -0.80 -9.37
N VAL A 76 3.19 -1.22 -10.63
CA VAL A 76 3.83 -0.41 -11.70
C VAL A 76 2.86 -0.24 -12.86
N GLN A 77 3.16 0.70 -13.76
CA GLN A 77 2.39 0.89 -14.98
C GLN A 77 2.42 -0.38 -15.85
N PRO A 78 1.39 -0.62 -16.68
CA PRO A 78 1.26 -1.88 -17.42
C PRO A 78 2.44 -2.27 -18.30
N GLU A 79 3.11 -1.29 -18.89
CA GLU A 79 4.23 -1.50 -19.82
C GLU A 79 5.60 -1.65 -19.14
N ILE A 80 5.64 -1.50 -17.83
CA ILE A 80 6.88 -1.56 -17.04
C ILE A 80 7.13 -3.00 -16.57
N ALA A 81 8.39 -3.43 -16.60
CA ALA A 81 8.78 -4.73 -16.09
C ALA A 81 8.37 -4.92 -14.62
N VAL A 82 7.89 -6.12 -14.28
CA VAL A 82 7.46 -6.44 -12.93
C VAL A 82 8.65 -6.35 -11.96
N PRO A 83 8.59 -5.50 -10.92
CA PRO A 83 9.70 -5.37 -9.98
C PRO A 83 9.92 -6.64 -9.16
N PRO A 84 11.16 -6.85 -8.65
CA PRO A 84 11.52 -8.08 -7.95
C PRO A 84 10.64 -8.45 -6.77
N SER A 85 10.23 -7.48 -5.94
CA SER A 85 9.33 -7.77 -4.82
C SER A 85 7.96 -8.25 -5.31
N LEU A 86 7.44 -7.66 -6.39
CA LEU A 86 6.16 -8.06 -6.96
C LEU A 86 6.25 -9.43 -7.65
N VAL A 87 7.39 -9.75 -8.27
CA VAL A 87 7.66 -11.10 -8.78
C VAL A 87 7.48 -12.13 -7.66
N ASN A 88 8.01 -11.84 -6.47
CA ASN A 88 7.90 -12.73 -5.32
C ASN A 88 6.48 -12.79 -4.75
N ILE A 89 5.77 -11.67 -4.75
CA ILE A 89 4.34 -11.66 -4.40
C ILE A 89 3.55 -12.58 -5.34
N TYR A 90 3.79 -12.50 -6.63
CA TYR A 90 3.14 -13.39 -7.62
C TYR A 90 3.50 -14.86 -7.43
N LYS A 91 4.74 -15.15 -7.08
CA LYS A 91 5.18 -16.53 -6.77
C LYS A 91 4.43 -17.10 -5.57
N GLU A 92 4.26 -16.30 -4.52
CA GLU A 92 3.49 -16.73 -3.35
C GLU A 92 2.01 -16.91 -3.71
N LEU A 93 1.43 -16.00 -4.48
CA LEU A 93 0.06 -16.14 -4.98
C LEU A 93 -0.14 -17.42 -5.78
N ALA A 94 0.80 -17.77 -6.64
CA ALA A 94 0.72 -18.98 -7.46
C ALA A 94 0.71 -20.25 -6.62
N THR A 95 1.35 -20.23 -5.46
CA THR A 95 1.38 -21.37 -4.51
C THR A 95 0.14 -21.35 -3.61
N ASP A 96 -0.31 -20.17 -3.17
CA ASP A 96 -1.36 -19.98 -2.16
C ASP A 96 -2.77 -20.03 -2.74
N ILE A 97 -2.99 -19.52 -3.93
CA ILE A 97 -4.30 -19.41 -4.57
C ILE A 97 -4.40 -20.39 -5.73
N GLU A 98 -5.29 -21.36 -5.61
CA GLU A 98 -5.52 -22.33 -6.65
C GLU A 98 -5.97 -21.64 -7.96
N GLY A 99 -5.31 -22.01 -9.05
CA GLY A 99 -5.60 -21.47 -10.37
C GLY A 99 -5.01 -20.10 -10.67
N PHE A 100 -4.29 -19.50 -9.73
CA PHE A 100 -3.64 -18.21 -9.98
C PHE A 100 -2.58 -18.37 -11.08
N GLN A 101 -2.64 -17.52 -12.10
CA GLN A 101 -1.68 -17.49 -13.17
C GLN A 101 -0.84 -16.22 -13.07
N ILE A 102 0.49 -16.40 -13.01
CA ILE A 102 1.42 -15.27 -12.89
C ILE A 102 1.28 -14.37 -14.11
N PRO A 103 0.86 -13.10 -13.93
CA PRO A 103 0.70 -12.18 -15.05
C PRO A 103 2.05 -11.68 -15.56
N GLN A 104 2.05 -11.17 -16.80
CA GLN A 104 3.24 -10.59 -17.40
C GLN A 104 3.39 -9.10 -17.10
N HIS A 105 2.42 -8.49 -16.41
CA HIS A 105 2.43 -7.08 -16.01
C HIS A 105 2.36 -6.95 -14.49
N GLY A 106 2.70 -5.77 -13.98
CA GLY A 106 2.66 -5.47 -12.55
C GLY A 106 1.63 -4.40 -12.18
N TYR A 107 0.54 -4.27 -12.94
CA TYR A 107 -0.49 -3.27 -12.73
C TYR A 107 -1.60 -3.81 -11.82
N LEU A 108 -1.66 -3.33 -10.58
CA LEU A 108 -2.51 -3.89 -9.52
C LEU A 108 -3.83 -3.14 -9.32
N GLN A 109 -4.25 -2.34 -10.30
CA GLN A 109 -5.49 -1.55 -10.23
C GLN A 109 -6.71 -2.41 -9.84
N HIS A 110 -6.80 -3.63 -10.36
CA HIS A 110 -7.92 -4.54 -10.09
C HIS A 110 -8.03 -4.92 -8.61
N TRP A 111 -6.91 -5.05 -7.91
CA TRP A 111 -6.95 -5.28 -6.46
C TRP A 111 -7.52 -4.06 -5.74
N ALA A 112 -7.03 -2.87 -6.08
CA ALA A 112 -7.45 -1.62 -5.44
C ALA A 112 -8.96 -1.37 -5.64
N GLU A 113 -9.49 -1.67 -6.82
CA GLU A 113 -10.91 -1.53 -7.14
C GLU A 113 -11.80 -2.45 -6.30
N GLN A 114 -11.26 -3.54 -5.78
CA GLN A 114 -11.99 -4.48 -4.94
C GLN A 114 -11.91 -4.17 -3.44
N GLY A 115 -11.14 -3.16 -3.05
CA GLY A 115 -11.00 -2.79 -1.64
C GLY A 115 -9.63 -3.10 -1.04
N VAL A 116 -8.62 -3.38 -1.85
CA VAL A 116 -7.24 -3.51 -1.38
C VAL A 116 -6.57 -2.14 -1.39
N LEU A 117 -6.37 -1.56 -0.22
CA LEU A 117 -5.64 -0.29 -0.09
C LEU A 117 -4.15 -0.56 -0.18
N LEU A 118 -3.56 -0.21 -1.32
CA LEU A 118 -2.13 -0.35 -1.57
C LEU A 118 -1.44 0.97 -1.19
N LEU A 119 -1.06 1.08 0.08
CA LEU A 119 -0.62 2.33 0.69
C LEU A 119 0.89 2.32 0.95
N ASN A 120 1.62 3.21 0.28
CA ASN A 120 2.98 3.54 0.68
C ASN A 120 2.96 4.43 1.93
N THR A 121 3.90 4.26 2.85
CA THR A 121 3.99 5.08 4.06
C THR A 121 4.56 6.46 3.77
N VAL A 122 5.33 6.60 2.70
CA VAL A 122 5.82 7.85 2.13
C VAL A 122 5.28 7.94 0.70
N LEU A 123 4.60 9.03 0.34
CA LEU A 123 3.82 9.08 -0.89
C LEU A 123 4.56 9.67 -2.09
N THR A 124 5.75 10.21 -1.90
CA THR A 124 6.57 10.79 -2.98
C THR A 124 8.03 10.41 -2.83
N VAL A 125 8.78 10.49 -3.93
CA VAL A 125 10.21 10.21 -3.96
C VAL A 125 10.87 10.98 -5.11
N ARG A 126 12.13 11.40 -4.94
CA ARG A 126 12.92 11.96 -6.04
C ARG A 126 13.36 10.84 -6.98
N ALA A 127 13.35 11.14 -8.27
CA ALA A 127 13.84 10.19 -9.28
C ALA A 127 15.25 9.70 -8.94
N GLY A 128 15.41 8.37 -8.96
CA GLY A 128 16.69 7.70 -8.76
C GLY A 128 17.23 7.68 -7.33
N VAL A 129 16.52 8.27 -6.34
CA VAL A 129 17.03 8.39 -4.96
C VAL A 129 16.00 7.83 -3.97
N ALA A 130 16.14 6.56 -3.65
CA ALA A 130 15.28 5.90 -2.66
C ALA A 130 15.29 6.66 -1.33
N HIS A 131 14.15 6.70 -0.66
CA HIS A 131 13.95 7.33 0.65
C HIS A 131 14.22 8.85 0.69
N SER A 132 14.32 9.49 -0.46
CA SER A 132 14.66 10.93 -0.54
C SER A 132 13.62 11.86 0.11
N HIS A 133 12.36 11.44 0.22
CA HIS A 133 11.30 12.21 0.90
C HIS A 133 10.90 11.61 2.26
N ALA A 134 11.67 10.69 2.80
CA ALA A 134 11.35 10.03 4.08
C ALA A 134 11.21 11.00 5.25
N THR A 135 11.88 12.17 5.19
CA THR A 135 11.86 13.20 6.24
C THR A 135 10.86 14.33 5.96
N PHE A 136 10.06 14.24 4.89
CA PHE A 136 9.12 15.32 4.53
C PHE A 136 7.90 15.40 5.44
N GLY A 137 7.58 14.31 6.15
CA GLY A 137 6.45 14.26 7.07
C GLY A 137 5.30 13.35 6.63
N TRP A 138 5.42 12.65 5.50
CA TRP A 138 4.38 11.75 5.01
C TRP A 138 3.97 10.68 6.02
N GLU A 139 4.92 10.18 6.82
CA GLU A 139 4.63 9.10 7.76
C GLU A 139 3.64 9.53 8.86
N ALA A 140 3.66 10.78 9.29
CA ALA A 140 2.67 11.30 10.22
C ALA A 140 1.26 11.24 9.61
N PHE A 141 1.13 11.58 8.34
CA PHE A 141 -0.13 11.50 7.60
C PHE A 141 -0.61 10.05 7.44
N THR A 142 0.26 9.16 7.00
CA THR A 142 -0.11 7.74 6.79
C THR A 142 -0.32 7.01 8.12
N ASP A 143 0.33 7.41 9.20
CA ASP A 143 -0.01 6.93 10.55
C ASP A 143 -1.46 7.26 10.91
N GLU A 144 -1.90 8.48 10.62
CA GLU A 144 -3.29 8.87 10.89
C GLU A 144 -4.27 8.10 10.00
N VAL A 145 -3.92 7.85 8.74
CA VAL A 145 -4.74 7.00 7.85
C VAL A 145 -4.98 5.62 8.47
N ILE A 146 -3.92 4.97 8.95
CA ILE A 146 -4.02 3.65 9.56
C ILE A 146 -4.80 3.72 10.87
N ARG A 147 -4.58 4.76 11.66
CA ARG A 147 -5.27 4.97 12.94
C ARG A 147 -6.79 5.11 12.74
N GLN A 148 -7.22 5.85 11.74
CA GLN A 148 -8.64 6.00 11.43
C GLN A 148 -9.26 4.69 10.92
N LEU A 149 -8.56 3.94 10.09
CA LEU A 149 -9.00 2.62 9.66
C LEU A 149 -9.16 1.67 10.85
N ASP A 150 -8.18 1.64 11.74
CA ASP A 150 -8.22 0.79 12.93
C ASP A 150 -9.41 1.14 13.83
N LYS A 151 -9.64 2.42 14.06
CA LYS A 151 -10.66 2.92 14.99
C LYS A 151 -12.08 2.84 14.44
N GLU A 152 -12.28 3.22 13.18
CA GLU A 152 -13.60 3.46 12.62
C GLU A 152 -14.13 2.32 11.74
N ARG A 153 -13.30 1.35 11.43
CA ARG A 153 -13.68 0.20 10.63
C ARG A 153 -13.56 -1.08 11.46
N GLU A 154 -14.18 -2.15 10.98
CA GLU A 154 -14.11 -3.47 11.59
C GLU A 154 -13.81 -4.53 10.54
N HIS A 155 -13.18 -5.62 10.97
CA HIS A 155 -12.93 -6.79 10.13
C HIS A 155 -12.08 -6.49 8.88
N LEU A 156 -11.09 -5.60 9.05
CA LEU A 156 -10.08 -5.38 8.03
C LEU A 156 -8.95 -6.41 8.14
N VAL A 157 -8.26 -6.65 7.04
CA VAL A 157 -7.04 -7.45 7.01
C VAL A 157 -5.87 -6.50 6.75
N PHE A 158 -4.87 -6.52 7.64
CA PHE A 158 -3.63 -5.76 7.46
C PHE A 158 -2.50 -6.74 7.14
N MET A 159 -1.86 -6.57 6.00
CA MET A 159 -0.67 -7.33 5.61
C MET A 159 0.55 -6.46 5.83
N LEU A 160 1.36 -6.82 6.83
CA LEU A 160 2.52 -6.05 7.27
C LEU A 160 3.79 -6.84 6.98
N TRP A 161 4.46 -6.49 5.89
CA TRP A 161 5.63 -7.19 5.40
C TRP A 161 6.91 -6.43 5.73
N GLY A 162 7.75 -7.07 6.54
CA GLY A 162 9.00 -6.49 7.02
C GLY A 162 8.83 -5.65 8.28
N SER A 163 9.97 -5.34 8.92
CA SER A 163 9.98 -4.65 10.22
C SER A 163 9.41 -3.24 10.18
N HIS A 164 9.62 -2.51 9.09
CA HIS A 164 9.10 -1.14 8.95
C HIS A 164 7.56 -1.13 8.99
N ALA A 165 6.91 -1.96 8.18
CA ALA A 165 5.46 -2.07 8.16
C ALA A 165 4.92 -2.59 9.51
N GLN A 166 5.58 -3.56 10.12
CA GLN A 166 5.17 -4.13 11.40
C GLN A 166 5.23 -3.11 12.52
N LYS A 167 6.25 -2.26 12.57
CA LYS A 167 6.34 -1.16 13.54
C LYS A 167 5.22 -0.15 13.33
N LYS A 168 4.96 0.21 12.09
CA LYS A 168 3.91 1.17 11.75
C LYS A 168 2.53 0.67 12.16
N GLY A 169 2.26 -0.62 12.01
CA GLY A 169 1.00 -1.25 12.37
C GLY A 169 0.95 -1.84 13.77
N ALA A 170 1.92 -1.57 14.65
CA ALA A 170 2.02 -2.18 15.96
C ALA A 170 0.80 -1.89 16.88
N PHE A 171 0.15 -0.75 16.69
CA PHE A 171 -0.99 -0.33 17.51
C PHE A 171 -2.34 -0.91 17.05
N ILE A 172 -2.40 -1.58 15.90
CA ILE A 172 -3.66 -2.09 15.33
C ILE A 172 -4.30 -3.10 16.28
N ASP A 173 -5.60 -2.95 16.52
CA ASP A 173 -6.37 -3.83 17.41
C ASP A 173 -6.63 -5.19 16.74
N ARG A 174 -5.92 -6.19 17.22
CA ARG A 174 -6.02 -7.57 16.70
C ARG A 174 -7.31 -8.30 17.09
N ASN A 175 -8.09 -7.73 17.98
CA ASN A 175 -9.43 -8.25 18.30
C ASN A 175 -10.48 -7.76 17.29
N ARG A 176 -10.22 -6.66 16.62
CA ARG A 176 -11.12 -6.07 15.63
C ARG A 176 -10.73 -6.40 14.20
N HIS A 177 -9.46 -6.64 13.96
CA HIS A 177 -8.90 -6.85 12.62
C HIS A 177 -7.97 -8.06 12.61
N LEU A 178 -7.77 -8.61 11.42
CA LEU A 178 -6.74 -9.61 11.19
C LEU A 178 -5.43 -8.91 10.80
N VAL A 179 -4.37 -9.13 11.58
CA VAL A 179 -3.05 -8.61 11.27
C VAL A 179 -2.14 -9.78 10.89
N LEU A 180 -1.70 -9.80 9.64
CA LEU A 180 -0.82 -10.82 9.09
C LEU A 180 0.58 -10.24 8.93
N THR A 181 1.58 -10.90 9.49
CA THR A 181 2.97 -10.47 9.43
C THR A 181 3.84 -11.49 8.74
N ALA A 182 4.81 -11.03 7.98
CA ALA A 182 5.81 -11.85 7.31
C ALA A 182 7.06 -11.00 7.03
N PRO A 183 8.21 -11.63 6.72
CA PRO A 183 9.34 -10.89 6.15
C PRO A 183 8.92 -10.21 4.84
N HIS A 184 9.67 -9.18 4.45
CA HIS A 184 9.38 -8.43 3.21
C HIS A 184 9.55 -9.34 1.98
N PRO A 185 8.73 -9.17 0.91
CA PRO A 185 8.84 -9.96 -0.31
C PRO A 185 10.08 -9.66 -1.17
N SER A 186 10.91 -8.69 -0.79
CA SER A 186 12.18 -8.43 -1.45
C SER A 186 13.01 -9.71 -1.59
N PRO A 187 13.79 -9.88 -2.69
CA PRO A 187 14.73 -10.99 -2.83
C PRO A 187 15.69 -11.17 -1.65
N LEU A 188 15.96 -10.08 -0.89
CA LEU A 188 16.83 -10.12 0.28
C LEU A 188 16.22 -10.86 1.47
N SER A 189 14.92 -11.01 1.54
CA SER A 189 14.22 -11.55 2.72
C SER A 189 13.09 -12.52 2.43
N ALA A 190 12.64 -12.66 1.20
CA ALA A 190 11.47 -13.47 0.85
C ALA A 190 11.61 -14.94 1.29
N TYR A 191 12.80 -15.51 1.20
CA TYR A 191 13.06 -16.89 1.60
C TYR A 191 13.11 -17.10 3.11
N ARG A 192 13.05 -16.03 3.89
CA ARG A 192 13.07 -16.08 5.36
C ARG A 192 11.67 -16.24 5.97
N GLY A 193 10.64 -16.42 5.15
CA GLY A 193 9.29 -16.64 5.63
C GLY A 193 8.17 -15.88 4.90
N PHE A 194 8.47 -15.08 3.87
CA PHE A 194 7.43 -14.56 3.01
C PHE A 194 6.83 -15.69 2.16
N PHE A 195 7.67 -16.48 1.51
CA PHE A 195 7.19 -17.65 0.81
C PHE A 195 6.63 -18.68 1.80
N GLY A 196 5.39 -19.08 1.58
CA GLY A 196 4.66 -19.98 2.47
C GLY A 196 3.82 -19.25 3.52
N CYS A 197 3.82 -17.92 3.55
CA CYS A 197 3.02 -17.15 4.52
C CYS A 197 1.51 -17.28 4.31
N LYS A 198 1.05 -17.57 3.10
CA LYS A 198 -0.37 -17.80 2.74
C LYS A 198 -1.29 -16.66 3.14
N HIS A 199 -0.81 -15.44 3.09
CA HIS A 199 -1.58 -14.26 3.49
C HIS A 199 -2.83 -14.07 2.65
N PHE A 200 -2.77 -14.39 1.36
CA PHE A 200 -3.86 -14.12 0.42
C PHE A 200 -5.07 -15.03 0.66
N SER A 201 -4.86 -16.31 0.88
CA SER A 201 -5.92 -17.26 1.25
C SER A 201 -6.43 -17.02 2.66
N GLN A 202 -5.55 -16.66 3.60
CA GLN A 202 -5.95 -16.30 4.97
C GLN A 202 -6.82 -15.04 4.98
N ALA A 203 -6.47 -14.03 4.18
CA ALA A 203 -7.29 -12.83 4.03
C ALA A 203 -8.69 -13.17 3.54
N ASN A 204 -8.79 -13.99 2.49
CA ASN A 204 -10.08 -14.38 1.93
C ASN A 204 -10.91 -15.21 2.90
N ALA A 205 -10.30 -16.14 3.63
CA ALA A 205 -11.00 -16.91 4.64
C ALA A 205 -11.56 -16.02 5.75
N TYR A 206 -10.79 -15.04 6.21
CA TYR A 206 -11.23 -14.07 7.21
C TYR A 206 -12.39 -13.21 6.71
N LEU A 207 -12.28 -12.68 5.47
CA LEU A 207 -13.34 -11.87 4.88
C LEU A 207 -14.66 -12.67 4.78
N GLN A 208 -14.59 -13.89 4.28
CA GLN A 208 -15.76 -14.77 4.14
C GLN A 208 -16.37 -15.12 5.50
N ALA A 209 -15.55 -15.35 6.52
CA ALA A 209 -16.02 -15.62 7.88
C ALA A 209 -16.82 -14.45 8.49
N HIS A 210 -16.60 -13.24 7.97
CA HIS A 210 -17.31 -12.03 8.41
C HIS A 210 -18.35 -11.54 7.38
N GLY A 211 -18.78 -12.41 6.46
CA GLY A 211 -19.83 -12.10 5.49
C GLY A 211 -19.43 -11.11 4.39
N LEU A 212 -18.13 -10.96 4.16
CA LEU A 212 -17.58 -10.07 3.14
C LEU A 212 -17.13 -10.89 1.93
N GLU A 213 -17.23 -10.29 0.74
CA GLU A 213 -16.71 -10.94 -0.46
C GLU A 213 -15.19 -11.06 -0.41
N PRO A 214 -14.65 -12.22 -0.79
CA PRO A 214 -13.21 -12.38 -0.89
C PRO A 214 -12.64 -11.54 -2.04
N ILE A 215 -11.33 -11.33 -2.02
CA ILE A 215 -10.63 -10.65 -3.09
C ILE A 215 -10.33 -11.65 -4.22
N ASP A 216 -10.63 -11.28 -5.44
CA ASP A 216 -10.10 -11.95 -6.62
C ASP A 216 -8.69 -11.43 -6.86
N TRP A 217 -7.70 -12.25 -6.47
CA TRP A 217 -6.29 -11.85 -6.53
C TRP A 217 -5.70 -11.92 -7.94
N GLN A 218 -6.43 -12.48 -8.91
CA GLN A 218 -5.96 -12.52 -10.29
C GLN A 218 -5.93 -11.11 -10.91
N VAL A 219 -4.85 -10.77 -11.60
CA VAL A 219 -4.68 -9.50 -12.33
C VAL A 219 -4.28 -9.74 -13.78
#